data_40ef37402098dd10346b68b2f387ed44
#
_entry.id   40ef37402098dd10346b68b2f387ed44
#
_cell.length_a   1.000
_cell.length_b   1.000
_cell.length_c   1.000
_cell.angle_alpha   90.00
_cell.angle_beta   90.00
_cell.angle_gamma   90.00
#
_symmetry.space_group_name_H-M   'P 1'
#
loop_
_entity.id
_entity.type
_entity.pdbx_description
1 polymer ?
#
loop_
_entity_poly.entity_id
_entity_poly.type
_entity_poly.pdbx_seq_one_letter_code
_entity_poly.pdbx_strand_id
1 'polypeptide(L)' 'MLSRITLDRAAPIVQIPLTIWHTSVVREPDTLVVEIKPGPYAPNRFAEWAPEEGTERAGPFLRWVTSAETGRRWQE' A
#
# COMPACT_ATOMS: atom_id res chain seq x y z
N MET A 1 -7.63 1.33 -10.31
CA MET A 1 -8.36 0.18 -9.75
C MET A 1 -7.53 -0.45 -8.65
N LEU A 2 -8.14 -0.70 -7.52
CA LEU A 2 -7.48 -1.34 -6.38
C LEU A 2 -7.44 -2.85 -6.55
N SER A 3 -6.31 -3.46 -6.24
CA SER A 3 -6.17 -4.88 -6.00
C SER A 3 -5.68 -5.09 -4.57
N ARG A 4 -6.35 -5.90 -3.80
CA ARG A 4 -6.03 -6.13 -2.40
C ARG A 4 -5.53 -7.55 -2.17
N ILE A 5 -4.41 -7.65 -1.47
CA ILE A 5 -3.85 -8.94 -1.05
C ILE A 5 -3.60 -8.85 0.45
N THR A 6 -4.06 -9.85 1.19
CA THR A 6 -3.80 -9.94 2.63
C THR A 6 -2.66 -10.92 2.86
N LEU A 7 -1.63 -10.45 3.59
CA LEU A 7 -0.52 -11.30 4.02
C LEU A 7 -0.78 -11.77 5.44
N ASP A 8 -0.63 -13.08 5.65
CA ASP A 8 -0.79 -13.70 6.95
C ASP A 8 0.17 -14.89 7.10
N ARG A 9 0.02 -15.68 8.14
CA ARG A 9 0.90 -16.83 8.36
C ARG A 9 0.81 -17.89 7.26
N ALA A 10 -0.36 -18.02 6.64
CA ALA A 10 -0.55 -18.99 5.57
C ALA A 10 0.00 -18.49 4.23
N ALA A 11 0.01 -17.18 4.03
CA ALA A 11 0.50 -16.55 2.80
C ALA A 11 1.28 -15.29 3.15
N PRO A 12 2.52 -15.41 3.66
CA PRO A 12 3.27 -14.28 4.20
C PRO A 12 4.03 -13.46 3.16
N ILE A 13 4.08 -13.89 1.91
CA ILE A 13 4.94 -13.28 0.89
C ILE A 13 4.10 -12.94 -0.34
N VAL A 14 4.34 -11.76 -0.89
CA VAL A 14 3.79 -11.36 -2.18
C VAL A 14 4.90 -10.73 -3.02
N GLN A 15 4.90 -10.99 -4.30
CA GLN A 15 5.78 -10.34 -5.26
C GLN A 15 4.96 -9.33 -6.06
N ILE A 16 5.44 -8.08 -6.08
CA ILE A 16 4.76 -6.98 -6.77
C ILE A 16 5.61 -6.56 -7.97
N PRO A 17 5.04 -6.56 -9.19
CA PRO A 17 5.77 -6.06 -10.35
C PRO A 17 6.21 -4.61 -10.18
N LEU A 18 7.38 -4.27 -10.73
CA LEU A 18 7.99 -2.94 -10.57
C LEU A 18 7.14 -1.79 -11.14
N THR A 19 6.22 -2.10 -12.03
CA THR A 19 5.39 -1.09 -12.71
C THR A 19 4.08 -0.78 -11.99
N ILE A 20 3.85 -1.38 -10.81
CA ILE A 20 2.58 -1.23 -10.09
C ILE A 20 2.76 -0.37 -8.85
N TRP A 21 1.95 0.69 -8.77
CA TRP A 21 1.84 1.47 -7.55
C TRP A 21 1.25 0.61 -6.44
N HIS A 22 1.85 0.66 -5.26
CA HIS A 22 1.37 -0.15 -4.14
C HIS A 22 1.62 0.54 -2.81
N THR A 23 0.88 0.12 -1.83
CA THR A 23 1.08 0.49 -0.43
C THR A 23 0.67 -0.68 0.46
N SER A 24 1.04 -0.60 1.72
CA SER A 24 0.65 -1.61 2.68
C SER A 24 -0.01 -0.97 3.90
N VAL A 25 -0.94 -1.70 4.50
CA VAL A 25 -1.62 -1.30 5.73
C VAL A 25 -1.41 -2.38 6.76
N VAL A 26 -0.86 -2.00 7.91
CA VAL A 26 -0.68 -2.92 9.04
C VAL A 26 -2.00 -2.99 9.80
N ARG A 27 -2.52 -4.19 9.99
CA ARG A 27 -3.82 -4.41 10.64
C ARG A 27 -3.69 -4.86 12.08
N GLU A 28 -2.54 -5.41 12.46
CA GLU A 28 -2.28 -5.86 13.82
C GLU A 28 -1.04 -5.18 14.38
N PRO A 29 -1.02 -4.86 15.69
CA PRO A 29 0.14 -4.22 16.31
C PRO A 29 1.35 -5.14 16.25
N ASP A 30 2.53 -4.54 16.33
CA ASP A 30 3.82 -5.23 16.36
C ASP A 30 4.10 -6.08 15.11
N THR A 31 3.50 -5.74 13.98
CA THR A 31 3.75 -6.40 12.70
C THR A 31 5.08 -5.92 12.12
N LEU A 32 5.93 -6.88 11.75
CA LEU A 32 7.16 -6.60 11.03
C LEU A 32 6.96 -6.85 9.54
N VAL A 33 7.32 -5.86 8.74
CA VAL A 33 7.27 -5.97 7.28
C VAL A 33 8.69 -5.84 6.73
N VAL A 34 9.10 -6.78 5.88
CA VAL A 34 10.38 -6.74 5.20
C VAL A 34 10.13 -6.60 3.70
N GLU A 35 10.75 -5.62 3.09
CA GLU A 35 10.64 -5.37 1.66
C GLU A 35 12.00 -5.56 1.01
N ILE A 36 12.05 -6.38 -0.05
CA ILE A 36 13.26 -6.67 -0.81
C ILE A 36 13.08 -6.07 -2.20
N LYS A 37 14.00 -5.19 -2.58
CA LYS A 37 13.98 -4.50 -3.87
C LYS A 37 15.25 -4.75 -4.65
N PRO A 38 15.19 -4.71 -6.00
CA PRO A 38 16.41 -4.69 -6.80
C PRO A 38 17.24 -3.44 -6.47
N GLY A 39 18.57 -3.60 -6.44
CA GLY A 39 19.48 -2.47 -6.25
C GLY A 39 19.85 -1.81 -7.58
N PRO A 40 20.56 -0.68 -7.55
CA PRO A 40 20.95 0.04 -6.35
C PRO A 40 19.80 0.75 -5.64
N TYR A 41 19.99 1.09 -4.38
CA TYR A 41 18.97 1.79 -3.60
C TYR A 41 18.60 3.13 -4.25
N ALA A 42 17.30 3.41 -4.27
CA ALA A 42 16.75 4.69 -4.68
C ALA A 42 15.58 5.07 -3.75
N PRO A 43 15.36 6.35 -3.49
CA PRO A 43 14.21 6.77 -2.70
C PRO A 43 12.89 6.35 -3.34
N ASN A 44 11.88 6.13 -2.51
CA ASN A 44 10.53 5.83 -3.00
C ASN A 44 9.97 7.01 -3.79
N ARG A 45 9.26 6.68 -4.87
CA ARG A 45 8.44 7.63 -5.60
C ARG A 45 7.00 7.47 -5.15
N PHE A 46 6.25 8.56 -5.12
CA PHE A 46 4.85 8.55 -4.73
C PHE A 46 3.98 8.97 -5.90
N ALA A 47 2.82 8.33 -6.03
CA ALA A 47 1.87 8.69 -7.07
C ALA A 47 1.30 10.08 -6.78
N GLU A 48 1.21 10.93 -7.80
CA GLU A 48 0.70 12.30 -7.66
C GLU A 48 -0.76 12.35 -7.17
N TRP A 49 -1.55 11.34 -7.56
CA TRP A 49 -2.94 11.25 -7.16
C TRP A 49 -3.15 10.79 -5.71
N ALA A 50 -2.12 10.25 -5.08
CA ALA A 50 -2.21 9.78 -3.69
C ALA A 50 -1.98 10.96 -2.73
N PRO A 51 -2.81 11.13 -1.69
CA PRO A 51 -2.60 12.17 -0.70
C PRO A 51 -1.28 12.00 0.03
N GLU A 52 -0.58 13.11 0.26
CA GLU A 52 0.64 13.09 1.06
C GLU A 52 0.30 12.88 2.53
N GLU A 53 1.20 12.19 3.22
CA GLU A 53 1.11 11.96 4.66
C GLU A 53 1.07 13.29 5.41
N GLY A 54 0.18 13.39 6.40
CA GLY A 54 0.01 14.60 7.19
C GLY A 54 -0.92 15.64 6.59
N THR A 55 -1.46 15.42 5.39
CA THR A 55 -2.45 16.32 4.79
C THR A 55 -3.87 15.97 5.22
N GLU A 56 -4.80 16.90 5.00
CA GLU A 56 -6.23 16.68 5.33
C GLU A 56 -6.84 15.49 4.58
N ARG A 57 -6.32 15.19 3.39
CA ARG A 57 -6.82 14.10 2.55
C ARG A 57 -6.26 12.74 2.95
N ALA A 58 -5.17 12.70 3.72
CA ALA A 58 -4.50 11.46 4.09
C ALA A 58 -5.37 10.55 4.95
N GLY A 59 -6.11 11.11 5.92
CA GLY A 59 -6.99 10.34 6.78
C GLY A 59 -8.11 9.63 6.03
N PRO A 60 -8.91 10.34 5.21
CA PRO A 60 -9.92 9.71 4.35
C PRO A 60 -9.35 8.66 3.41
N PHE A 61 -8.20 8.93 2.81
CA PHE A 61 -7.53 7.97 1.94
C PHE A 61 -7.13 6.70 2.68
N LEU A 62 -6.56 6.84 3.87
CA LEU A 62 -6.15 5.69 4.69
C LEU A 62 -7.36 4.84 5.09
N ARG A 63 -8.46 5.48 5.49
CA ARG A 63 -9.69 4.76 5.80
C ARG A 63 -10.22 4.00 4.59
N TRP A 64 -10.21 4.63 3.43
CA TRP A 64 -10.65 4.00 2.20
C TRP A 64 -9.77 2.80 1.84
N VAL A 65 -8.45 2.99 1.83
CA VAL A 65 -7.49 1.92 1.49
C VAL A 65 -7.60 0.74 2.45
N THR A 66 -7.88 1.01 3.73
CA THR A 66 -7.99 -0.03 4.75
C THR A 66 -9.21 -0.93 4.53
N SER A 67 -10.30 -0.38 4.02
CA SER A 67 -11.58 -1.09 3.91
C SER A 67 -12.05 -1.39 2.49
N ALA A 68 -11.47 -0.74 1.48
CA ALA A 68 -11.91 -0.92 0.11
C ALA A 68 -11.62 -2.32 -0.42
N GLU A 69 -12.54 -2.85 -1.21
CA GLU A 69 -12.39 -4.14 -1.86
C GLU A 69 -11.69 -4.02 -3.21
N THR A 70 -11.17 -5.13 -3.71
CA THR A 70 -10.57 -5.20 -5.05
C THR A 70 -11.55 -4.66 -6.10
N GLY A 71 -11.04 -3.87 -7.01
CA GLY A 71 -11.83 -3.26 -8.10
C GLY A 71 -12.32 -1.84 -7.81
N ARG A 72 -12.17 -1.36 -6.58
CA ARG A 72 -12.57 0.00 -6.23
C ARG A 72 -11.51 1.01 -6.68
N ARG A 73 -11.91 2.27 -6.81
CA ARG A 73 -11.01 3.38 -7.13
C ARG A 73 -11.13 4.46 -6.07
N TRP A 74 -10.00 5.10 -5.78
CA TRP A 74 -10.00 6.29 -4.96
C TRP A 74 -10.63 7.44 -5.74
N GLN A 75 -11.61 8.07 -5.11
CA GLN A 75 -12.27 9.26 -5.65
C GLN A 75 -12.16 10.38 -4.63
N GLU A 76 -11.77 11.53 -5.11
CA GLU A 76 -11.67 12.74 -4.30
C GLU A 76 -13.01 13.43 -4.12
#